data_df8db059ac54333c11a34ffbb8be6019
#
_entry.id   df8db059ac54333c11a34ffbb8be6019
#
_cell.length_a   1.000
_cell.length_b   1.000
_cell.length_c   1.000
_cell.angle_alpha   90.00
_cell.angle_beta   90.00
_cell.angle_gamma   90.00
#
_symmetry.space_group_name_H-M   'P 1'
#
loop_
_entity.id
_entity.type
_entity.pdbx_description
1 polymer ?
#
loop_
_entity_poly.entity_id
_entity_poly.type
_entity_poly.pdbx_seq_one_letter_code
_entity_poly.pdbx_strand_id
1 'polypeptide(L)'
;MSITIYIYYTGNEPGAAAAFAAEMERRGIAERIRQEPGNLQYAYFSPLQDASTVLLIDSWLDQAALDQHHASPMMAEIAALRERYDLHMKVERFVSAEAERGDEQFIRQ
;
A
#
# COMPACT_ATOMS: atom_id res chain seq x y z
N MET A 1 -2.13 18.09 4.02
CA MET A 1 -1.57 16.96 4.77
C MET A 1 -1.75 15.71 3.97
N SER A 2 -0.69 14.93 3.82
CA SER A 2 -0.78 13.66 3.11
C SER A 2 -1.40 12.58 4.01
N ILE A 3 -1.99 11.59 3.35
CA ILE A 3 -2.60 10.43 4.00
C ILE A 3 -1.82 9.20 3.57
N THR A 4 -1.39 8.40 4.53
CA THR A 4 -0.68 7.14 4.25
C THR A 4 -1.44 5.99 4.88
N ILE A 5 -1.69 4.97 4.06
CA ILE A 5 -2.37 3.75 4.48
C ILE A 5 -1.34 2.62 4.45
N TYR A 6 -1.19 1.91 5.55
CA TYR A 6 -0.44 0.67 5.59
C TYR A 6 -1.43 -0.47 5.52
N ILE A 7 -1.24 -1.36 4.56
CA ILE A 7 -2.04 -2.57 4.46
C ILE A 7 -1.10 -3.77 4.60
N TYR A 8 -1.29 -4.52 5.68
CA TYR A 8 -0.55 -5.76 5.90
C TYR A 8 -1.39 -6.90 5.34
N TYR A 9 -0.93 -7.51 4.25
CA TYR A 9 -1.60 -8.62 3.61
C TYR A 9 -1.04 -9.94 4.12
N THR A 10 -1.93 -10.86 4.48
CA THR A 10 -1.59 -12.26 4.78
C THR A 10 -2.57 -13.16 4.05
N GLY A 11 -2.13 -14.34 3.68
CA GLY A 11 -2.99 -15.34 3.04
C GLY A 11 -2.97 -16.64 3.82
N ASN A 12 -3.82 -17.59 3.41
CA ASN A 12 -3.89 -18.91 4.05
C ASN A 12 -2.68 -19.78 3.73
N GLU A 13 -1.98 -19.49 2.65
CA GLU A 13 -0.79 -20.23 2.24
C GLU A 13 0.43 -19.35 2.28
N PRO A 14 1.60 -19.91 2.63
CA PRO A 14 2.85 -19.18 2.52
C PRO A 14 3.06 -18.68 1.09
N GLY A 15 3.43 -17.43 0.93
CA GLY A 15 3.68 -16.85 -0.38
C GLY A 15 2.45 -16.30 -1.09
N ALA A 16 1.23 -16.47 -0.57
CA ALA A 16 0.02 -15.94 -1.22
C ALA A 16 0.06 -14.42 -1.35
N ALA A 17 0.45 -13.72 -0.29
CA ALA A 17 0.54 -12.26 -0.32
C ALA A 17 1.60 -11.78 -1.31
N ALA A 18 2.75 -12.44 -1.35
CA ALA A 18 3.81 -12.11 -2.32
C ALA A 18 3.37 -12.38 -3.76
N ALA A 19 2.65 -13.48 -4.00
CA ALA A 19 2.12 -13.80 -5.31
C ALA A 19 1.09 -12.76 -5.77
N PHE A 20 0.23 -12.31 -4.86
CA PHE A 20 -0.71 -11.23 -5.12
C PHE A 20 0.02 -9.95 -5.53
N ALA A 21 1.02 -9.53 -4.75
CA ALA A 21 1.79 -8.33 -5.04
C ALA A 21 2.48 -8.42 -6.40
N ALA A 22 3.08 -9.58 -6.70
CA ALA A 22 3.70 -9.83 -7.99
C ALA A 22 2.70 -9.74 -9.15
N GLU A 23 1.50 -10.26 -8.96
CA GLU A 23 0.46 -10.17 -9.99
C GLU A 23 -0.03 -8.74 -10.18
N MET A 24 -0.20 -7.96 -9.11
CA MET A 24 -0.54 -6.54 -9.19
C MET A 24 0.48 -5.77 -10.04
N GLU A 25 1.78 -6.07 -9.87
CA GLU A 25 2.83 -5.45 -10.66
C GLU A 25 2.81 -5.94 -12.10
N ARG A 26 2.76 -7.25 -12.31
CA ARG A 26 2.82 -7.86 -13.64
C ARG A 26 1.65 -7.43 -14.53
N ARG A 27 0.45 -7.29 -13.96
CA ARG A 27 -0.73 -6.88 -14.70
C ARG A 27 -0.82 -5.37 -14.92
N GLY A 28 0.15 -4.61 -14.38
CA GLY A 28 0.19 -3.17 -14.51
C GLY A 28 -0.83 -2.43 -13.66
N ILE A 29 -1.52 -3.11 -12.75
CA ILE A 29 -2.51 -2.47 -11.87
C ILE A 29 -1.81 -1.50 -10.92
N ALA A 30 -0.74 -1.96 -10.28
CA ALA A 30 0.03 -1.11 -9.36
C ALA A 30 0.57 0.13 -10.08
N GLU A 31 1.09 -0.02 -11.30
CA GLU A 31 1.61 1.10 -12.07
C GLU A 31 0.51 2.10 -12.45
N ARG A 32 -0.67 1.63 -12.82
CA ARG A 32 -1.80 2.51 -13.10
C ARG A 32 -2.22 3.31 -11.86
N ILE A 33 -2.14 2.69 -10.68
CA ILE A 33 -2.43 3.40 -9.42
C ILE A 33 -1.39 4.48 -9.18
N ARG A 34 -0.12 4.19 -9.41
CA ARG A 34 0.96 5.17 -9.25
C ARG A 34 0.79 6.39 -10.14
N GLN A 35 0.07 6.24 -11.25
CA GLN A 35 -0.20 7.33 -12.18
C GLN A 35 -1.49 8.09 -11.87
N GLU A 36 -2.26 7.66 -10.89
CA GLU A 36 -3.47 8.37 -10.50
C GLU A 36 -3.10 9.73 -9.87
N PRO A 37 -3.91 10.77 -10.12
CA PRO A 37 -3.63 12.09 -9.54
C PRO A 37 -3.56 12.02 -8.02
N GLY A 38 -2.50 12.59 -7.45
CA GLY A 38 -2.32 12.67 -6.02
C GLY A 38 -1.72 11.43 -5.38
N ASN A 39 -1.43 10.36 -6.14
CA ASN A 39 -0.69 9.24 -5.58
C ASN A 39 0.75 9.65 -5.29
N LEU A 40 1.21 9.47 -4.06
CA LEU A 40 2.57 9.78 -3.64
C LEU A 40 3.43 8.52 -3.56
N GLN A 41 2.84 7.39 -3.20
CA GLN A 41 3.55 6.13 -3.10
C GLN A 41 2.56 4.97 -3.18
N TYR A 42 2.92 3.95 -3.90
CA TYR A 42 2.20 2.68 -3.94
C TYR A 42 3.25 1.59 -4.12
N ALA A 43 3.70 1.01 -3.01
CA ALA A 43 4.85 0.10 -3.04
C ALA A 43 4.67 -1.03 -2.05
N TYR A 44 5.11 -2.21 -2.46
CA TYR A 44 5.03 -3.42 -1.66
C TYR A 44 6.38 -3.70 -0.99
N PHE A 45 6.32 -4.16 0.25
CA PHE A 45 7.51 -4.49 1.06
C PHE A 45 7.27 -5.82 1.76
N SER A 46 8.34 -6.52 2.04
CA SER A 46 8.27 -7.76 2.78
C SER A 46 8.98 -7.58 4.13
N PRO A 47 8.30 -7.82 5.27
CA PRO A 47 8.98 -7.74 6.56
C PRO A 47 10.11 -8.77 6.66
N LEU A 48 11.24 -8.36 7.22
CA LEU A 48 12.40 -9.26 7.33
C LEU A 48 12.11 -10.49 8.20
N GLN A 49 11.23 -10.34 9.18
CA GLN A 49 10.92 -11.40 10.13
C GLN A 49 9.75 -12.28 9.72
N ASP A 50 9.03 -11.91 8.66
CA ASP A 50 7.81 -12.62 8.29
C ASP A 50 7.63 -12.62 6.77
N ALA A 51 8.06 -13.69 6.13
CA ALA A 51 7.96 -13.84 4.68
C ALA A 51 6.52 -14.11 4.20
N SER A 52 5.60 -14.40 5.12
CA SER A 52 4.19 -14.65 4.77
C SER A 52 3.38 -13.36 4.66
N THR A 53 3.91 -12.26 5.13
CA THR A 53 3.26 -10.96 5.10
C THR A 53 3.84 -10.08 4.01
N VAL A 54 2.98 -9.30 3.36
CA VAL A 54 3.41 -8.21 2.49
C VAL A 54 2.77 -6.92 3.00
N LEU A 55 3.59 -5.88 3.15
CA LEU A 55 3.13 -4.56 3.51
C LEU A 55 3.00 -3.72 2.25
N LEU A 56 1.81 -3.16 2.03
CA LEU A 56 1.61 -2.11 1.05
C LEU A 56 1.67 -0.75 1.75
N ILE A 57 2.53 0.13 1.28
CA ILE A 57 2.51 1.54 1.66
C ILE A 57 1.82 2.31 0.54
N ASP A 58 0.68 2.90 0.88
CA ASP A 58 -0.26 3.50 -0.06
C ASP A 58 -0.50 4.95 0.40
N SER A 59 0.15 5.91 -0.25
CA SER A 59 0.16 7.31 0.19
C SER A 59 -0.46 8.22 -0.85
N TRP A 60 -1.24 9.19 -0.36
CA TRP A 60 -1.99 10.12 -1.19
C TRP A 60 -1.82 11.56 -0.69
N LEU A 61 -1.86 12.49 -1.63
CA LEU A 61 -1.69 13.92 -1.35
C LEU A 61 -2.70 14.42 -0.32
N ASP A 62 -3.95 13.97 -0.43
CA ASP A 62 -5.05 14.35 0.46
C ASP A 62 -6.18 13.32 0.39
N GLN A 63 -7.22 13.55 1.18
CA GLN A 63 -8.38 12.66 1.23
C GLN A 63 -9.13 12.62 -0.11
N ALA A 64 -9.19 13.73 -0.84
CA ALA A 64 -9.89 13.78 -2.12
C ALA A 64 -9.22 12.84 -3.13
N ALA A 65 -7.89 12.81 -3.17
CA ALA A 65 -7.14 11.91 -4.06
C ALA A 65 -7.38 10.43 -3.69
N LEU A 66 -7.39 10.12 -2.40
CA LEU A 66 -7.69 8.77 -1.92
C LEU A 66 -9.12 8.36 -2.29
N ASP A 67 -10.08 9.27 -2.12
CA ASP A 67 -11.47 9.00 -2.45
C ASP A 67 -11.65 8.73 -3.95
N GLN A 68 -10.94 9.46 -4.81
CA GLN A 68 -10.96 9.22 -6.25
C GLN A 68 -10.42 7.83 -6.58
N HIS A 69 -9.33 7.42 -5.92
CA HIS A 69 -8.78 6.09 -6.07
C HIS A 69 -9.82 5.02 -5.69
N HIS A 70 -10.46 5.18 -4.55
CA HIS A 70 -11.47 4.22 -4.09
C HIS A 70 -12.71 4.16 -4.99
N ALA A 71 -12.98 5.22 -5.74
CA ALA A 71 -14.08 5.26 -6.71
C ALA A 71 -13.68 4.73 -8.08
N SER A 72 -12.42 4.38 -8.30
CA SER A 72 -11.94 3.96 -9.60
C SER A 72 -12.41 2.53 -9.93
N PRO A 73 -12.59 2.23 -11.24
CA PRO A 73 -12.94 0.86 -11.66
C PRO A 73 -11.91 -0.20 -11.28
N MET A 74 -10.66 0.20 -11.04
CA MET A 74 -9.59 -0.73 -10.63
C MET A 74 -9.88 -1.40 -9.29
N MET A 75 -10.68 -0.79 -8.43
CA MET A 75 -11.00 -1.39 -7.13
C MET A 75 -11.68 -2.75 -7.27
N ALA A 76 -12.50 -2.95 -8.32
CA ALA A 76 -13.11 -4.24 -8.58
C ALA A 76 -12.07 -5.30 -8.97
N GLU A 77 -11.06 -4.94 -9.77
CA GLU A 77 -9.96 -5.84 -10.13
C GLU A 77 -9.15 -6.21 -8.88
N ILE A 78 -8.84 -5.24 -8.03
CA ILE A 78 -8.08 -5.46 -6.80
C ILE A 78 -8.85 -6.39 -5.86
N ALA A 79 -10.16 -6.14 -5.68
CA ALA A 79 -11.01 -6.95 -4.82
C ALA A 79 -11.06 -8.40 -5.32
N ALA A 80 -11.17 -8.62 -6.62
CA ALA A 80 -11.18 -9.95 -7.21
C ALA A 80 -9.87 -10.69 -6.95
N LEU A 81 -8.73 -9.99 -7.04
CA LEU A 81 -7.43 -10.59 -6.75
C LEU A 81 -7.26 -10.91 -5.27
N ARG A 82 -7.71 -10.02 -4.38
CA ARG A 82 -7.68 -10.29 -2.94
C ARG A 82 -8.47 -11.54 -2.59
N GLU A 83 -9.63 -11.71 -3.19
CA GLU A 83 -10.46 -12.90 -2.98
C GLU A 83 -9.79 -14.15 -3.54
N ARG A 84 -9.22 -14.06 -4.74
CA ARG A 84 -8.55 -15.19 -5.39
C ARG A 84 -7.40 -15.75 -4.56
N TYR A 85 -6.64 -14.89 -3.90
CA TYR A 85 -5.53 -15.28 -3.04
C TYR A 85 -5.93 -15.47 -1.59
N ASP A 86 -7.23 -15.34 -1.29
CA ASP A 86 -7.78 -15.46 0.06
C ASP A 86 -7.01 -14.61 1.07
N LEU A 87 -6.87 -13.33 0.75
CA LEU A 87 -6.08 -12.41 1.56
C LEU A 87 -6.88 -11.83 2.69
N HIS A 88 -6.21 -11.68 3.82
CA HIS A 88 -6.68 -10.95 4.98
C HIS A 88 -5.83 -9.69 5.14
N MET A 89 -6.40 -8.66 5.75
CA MET A 89 -5.78 -7.34 5.80
C MET A 89 -5.83 -6.77 7.21
N LYS A 90 -4.69 -6.24 7.66
CA LYS A 90 -4.64 -5.32 8.79
C LYS A 90 -4.32 -3.96 8.21
N VAL A 91 -5.09 -2.94 8.59
CA VAL A 91 -4.96 -1.60 8.01
C VAL A 91 -4.66 -0.58 9.09
N GLU A 92 -3.67 0.28 8.82
CA GLU A 92 -3.34 1.42 9.67
C GLU A 92 -3.35 2.67 8.81
N ARG A 93 -3.78 3.79 9.41
CA ARG A 93 -3.88 5.06 8.72
C ARG A 93 -3.05 6.10 9.44
N PHE A 94 -2.28 6.85 8.68
CA PHE A 94 -1.41 7.91 9.20
C PHE A 94 -1.64 9.20 8.44
N VAL A 95 -1.48 10.30 9.15
CA VAL A 95 -1.48 11.64 8.55
C VAL A 95 -0.08 12.20 8.74
N SER A 96 0.45 12.85 7.71
CA SER A 96 1.80 13.42 7.79
C SER A 96 1.88 14.50 8.87
N ALA A 97 3.03 14.55 9.54
CA ALA A 97 3.37 15.59 10.49
C ALA A 97 4.72 16.15 10.12
N GLU A 98 4.96 17.42 10.46
CA GLU A 98 6.27 18.01 10.29
C GLU A 98 7.24 17.44 11.32
N ALA A 99 8.51 17.32 10.94
CA ALA A 99 9.55 16.89 11.87
C ALA A 99 9.70 17.89 13.01
N GLU A 100 9.86 17.38 14.22
CA GLU A 100 10.15 18.21 15.37
C GLU A 100 11.58 18.77 15.26
N ARG A 101 11.77 19.94 15.83
CA ARG A 101 13.03 20.69 15.69
C ARG A 101 14.28 19.92 16.13
N GLY A 102 14.12 19.04 17.12
CA GLY A 102 15.24 18.24 17.64
C GLY A 102 15.51 16.95 16.91
N ASP A 103 14.63 16.55 15.97
CA ASP A 103 14.72 15.24 15.33
C ASP A 103 15.93 15.13 14.41
N GLU A 104 16.37 16.22 13.83
CA GLU A 104 17.45 16.24 12.84
C GLU A 104 18.77 15.70 13.42
N GLN A 105 18.99 15.87 14.71
CA GLN A 105 20.23 15.41 15.35
C GLN A 105 20.39 13.88 15.31
N PHE A 106 19.29 13.15 15.09
CA PHE A 106 19.30 11.69 15.03
C PHE A 106 19.33 11.16 13.61
N ILE A 107 19.34 12.05 12.61
CA ILE A 107 19.36 11.66 11.20
C ILE A 107 20.80 11.72 10.71
N ARG A 108 21.34 10.56 10.32
CA ARG A 108 22.67 10.49 9.73
C ARG A 108 22.60 10.86 8.26
N GLN A 109 23.33 11.87 7.87
CA GLN A 109 23.40 12.33 6.49
C GLN A 109 24.38 11.51 5.64
#